data_f9a8d3884a7c8f1cada0a6b7c50dd496
#
_entry.id   f9a8d3884a7c8f1cada0a6b7c50dd496
#
_cell.length_a   1.000
_cell.length_b   1.000
_cell.length_c   1.000
_cell.angle_alpha   90.00
_cell.angle_beta   90.00
_cell.angle_gamma   90.00
#
_symmetry.space_group_name_H-M   'P 1'
#
loop_
_entity.id
_entity.type
_entity.pdbx_description
1 polymer ?
#
loop_
_entity_poly.entity_id
_entity_poly.type
_entity_poly.pdbx_seq_one_letter_code
_entity_poly.pdbx_strand_id
1 'polypeptide(L)'
;MLNIKSHPLRESLSKELHARPFPVLDAPSQVIFLALTSNDDDEKYIQSLANQLGGVDYVLGSGHYYQDLGGYSLKWERHTEFVTYTIFLDGEEKVPFSDIAVNHFPKNWLDSLTSQVITAVKLRVVAPASTKQVEHDILTNFHTAFQSESLAISYVLDKNSIVASDFKMDENGYIRFGVLPIGQLGRHRLGRIVQRLLEIETYRAMSMLTLPIAKKVFTRLTELEKDLATTVQEISGRAGTYKENLDTLMTIASEIEYLNAENAYRFGAGDAYSALVDQRIFVLREERFLGRQTFSEFMMRRFSPTVRTCQAAQKRLQDISDRASRALDL
;
A
#
# COMPACT_ATOMS: atom_id res chain seq x y z
N MET A 1 26.18 12.93 31.54
CA MET A 1 25.40 11.68 31.42
C MET A 1 24.26 11.73 32.40
N LEU A 2 23.05 11.34 31.98
CA LEU A 2 21.91 11.23 32.91
C LEU A 2 22.21 10.12 33.94
N ASN A 3 22.20 10.47 35.19
CA ASN A 3 22.49 9.53 36.29
C ASN A 3 21.22 8.73 36.71
N ILE A 4 20.36 8.44 35.73
CA ILE A 4 19.08 7.75 35.90
C ILE A 4 19.11 6.49 35.04
N LYS A 5 18.58 5.38 35.55
CA LYS A 5 18.49 4.11 34.84
C LYS A 5 17.62 4.25 33.58
N SER A 6 18.21 4.01 32.42
CA SER A 6 17.46 4.05 31.13
C SER A 6 16.55 2.85 31.01
N HIS A 7 15.39 3.06 30.39
CA HIS A 7 14.51 1.97 29.95
C HIS A 7 15.24 1.07 28.94
N PRO A 8 15.17 -0.28 29.02
CA PRO A 8 15.89 -1.19 28.12
C PRO A 8 15.66 -0.94 26.63
N LEU A 9 14.43 -0.54 26.24
CA LEU A 9 14.06 -0.30 24.84
C LEU A 9 14.36 1.12 24.35
N ARG A 10 14.86 2.04 25.21
CA ARG A 10 15.02 3.46 24.84
C ARG A 10 15.91 3.66 23.62
N GLU A 11 17.01 2.94 23.54
CA GLU A 11 17.96 3.07 22.44
C GLU A 11 17.40 2.48 21.14
N SER A 12 16.80 1.29 21.20
CA SER A 12 16.19 0.64 20.03
C SER A 12 15.03 1.46 19.46
N LEU A 13 14.14 2.00 20.31
CA LEU A 13 13.04 2.85 19.87
C LEU A 13 13.54 4.17 19.26
N SER A 14 14.61 4.76 19.80
CA SER A 14 15.20 5.96 19.21
C SER A 14 15.83 5.66 17.83
N LYS A 15 16.49 4.53 17.67
CA LYS A 15 17.06 4.09 16.39
C LYS A 15 15.97 3.84 15.36
N GLU A 16 14.85 3.22 15.73
CA GLU A 16 13.71 2.94 14.84
C GLU A 16 13.13 4.21 14.20
N LEU A 17 13.07 5.33 14.93
CA LEU A 17 12.60 6.60 14.39
C LEU A 17 13.48 7.15 13.24
N HIS A 18 14.73 6.73 13.16
CA HIS A 18 15.69 7.19 12.16
C HIS A 18 16.12 6.10 11.17
N ALA A 19 15.60 4.88 11.32
CA ALA A 19 16.03 3.71 10.56
C ALA A 19 15.72 3.79 9.06
N ARG A 20 14.70 4.58 8.67
CA ARG A 20 14.17 4.64 7.30
C ARG A 20 14.25 6.05 6.71
N PRO A 21 15.45 6.57 6.39
CA PRO A 21 15.59 7.88 5.78
C PRO A 21 14.98 7.89 4.36
N PHE A 22 14.51 9.07 3.96
CA PHE A 22 14.11 9.28 2.56
C PHE A 22 15.33 9.14 1.63
N PRO A 23 15.15 8.53 0.45
CA PRO A 23 16.22 8.46 -0.52
C PRO A 23 16.66 9.86 -0.98
N VAL A 24 17.91 9.98 -1.33
CA VAL A 24 18.48 11.19 -1.94
C VAL A 24 18.59 10.92 -3.44
N LEU A 25 17.82 11.62 -4.26
CA LEU A 25 17.71 11.33 -5.68
C LEU A 25 18.09 12.54 -6.53
N ASP A 26 18.82 12.28 -7.59
CA ASP A 26 19.06 13.24 -8.66
C ASP A 26 18.02 13.06 -9.78
N ALA A 27 17.80 14.09 -10.56
CA ALA A 27 16.98 14.02 -11.75
C ALA A 27 17.87 14.27 -13.00
N PRO A 28 17.72 13.48 -14.07
CA PRO A 28 16.75 12.41 -14.24
C PRO A 28 17.13 11.11 -13.53
N SER A 29 16.13 10.30 -13.16
CA SER A 29 16.34 8.98 -12.56
C SER A 29 15.16 8.05 -12.80
N GLN A 30 15.37 6.76 -12.55
CA GLN A 30 14.36 5.73 -12.66
C GLN A 30 14.27 4.95 -11.36
N VAL A 31 13.12 4.43 -11.05
CA VAL A 31 12.89 3.63 -9.85
C VAL A 31 12.10 2.39 -10.20
N ILE A 32 12.62 1.24 -9.81
CA ILE A 32 11.87 -0.02 -9.80
C ILE A 32 11.60 -0.41 -8.36
N PHE A 33 10.36 -0.70 -8.10
CA PHE A 33 9.88 -1.00 -6.75
C PHE A 33 9.04 -2.27 -6.76
N LEU A 34 9.28 -3.13 -5.77
CA LEU A 34 8.49 -4.33 -5.50
C LEU A 34 8.05 -4.29 -4.03
N ALA A 35 6.77 -4.47 -3.77
CA ALA A 35 6.24 -4.79 -2.45
C ALA A 35 5.77 -6.24 -2.47
N LEU A 36 6.31 -7.05 -1.57
CA LEU A 36 6.06 -8.50 -1.48
C LEU A 36 5.48 -8.85 -0.11
N THR A 37 4.68 -9.91 -0.03
CA THR A 37 4.25 -10.45 1.26
C THR A 37 5.46 -10.87 2.10
N SER A 38 5.48 -10.49 3.39
CA SER A 38 6.54 -10.87 4.31
C SER A 38 6.50 -12.37 4.64
N ASN A 39 7.67 -12.99 4.77
CA ASN A 39 7.82 -14.36 5.24
C ASN A 39 9.13 -14.54 6.04
N ASP A 40 9.38 -15.77 6.52
CA ASP A 40 10.54 -16.07 7.38
C ASP A 40 11.89 -15.99 6.62
N ASP A 41 11.88 -16.02 5.29
CA ASP A 41 13.09 -15.98 4.46
C ASP A 41 13.46 -14.59 3.96
N ASP A 42 12.72 -13.54 4.35
CA ASP A 42 12.93 -12.16 3.88
C ASP A 42 14.39 -11.68 4.04
N GLU A 43 15.02 -12.00 5.18
CA GLU A 43 16.40 -11.61 5.46
C GLU A 43 17.40 -12.39 4.60
N LYS A 44 17.10 -13.64 4.25
CA LYS A 44 17.92 -14.44 3.33
C LYS A 44 17.81 -13.89 1.91
N TYR A 45 16.63 -13.46 1.50
CA TYR A 45 16.42 -12.87 0.17
C TYR A 45 17.19 -11.56 0.01
N ILE A 46 17.14 -10.65 1.00
CA ILE A 46 17.93 -9.41 0.90
C ILE A 46 19.43 -9.69 0.93
N GLN A 47 19.90 -10.61 1.78
CA GLN A 47 21.31 -10.98 1.81
C GLN A 47 21.78 -11.56 0.45
N SER A 48 20.97 -12.46 -0.13
CA SER A 48 21.25 -13.04 -1.44
C SER A 48 21.28 -11.98 -2.55
N LEU A 49 20.32 -11.04 -2.54
CA LEU A 49 20.27 -9.94 -3.51
C LEU A 49 21.47 -9.01 -3.37
N ALA A 50 21.81 -8.60 -2.15
CA ALA A 50 22.96 -7.74 -1.88
C ALA A 50 24.26 -8.37 -2.41
N ASN A 51 24.48 -9.67 -2.14
CA ASN A 51 25.64 -10.39 -2.61
C ASN A 51 25.71 -10.48 -4.14
N GLN A 52 24.58 -10.76 -4.81
CA GLN A 52 24.53 -10.84 -6.28
C GLN A 52 24.78 -9.49 -6.95
N LEU A 53 24.42 -8.40 -6.28
CA LEU A 53 24.63 -7.04 -6.78
C LEU A 53 26.00 -6.46 -6.36
N GLY A 54 26.83 -7.20 -5.61
CA GLY A 54 28.15 -6.75 -5.15
C GLY A 54 28.08 -5.76 -3.99
N GLY A 55 26.98 -5.73 -3.26
CA GLY A 55 26.79 -4.91 -2.06
C GLY A 55 27.47 -5.49 -0.82
N VAL A 56 27.41 -4.72 0.29
CA VAL A 56 27.87 -5.20 1.60
C VAL A 56 26.83 -6.14 2.24
N ASP A 57 27.29 -6.94 3.20
CA ASP A 57 26.41 -7.87 3.90
C ASP A 57 25.27 -7.15 4.66
N TYR A 58 24.08 -7.72 4.60
CA TYR A 58 22.95 -7.28 5.40
C TYR A 58 23.21 -7.56 6.88
N VAL A 59 22.89 -6.57 7.72
CA VAL A 59 22.95 -6.76 9.18
C VAL A 59 21.67 -7.40 9.68
N LEU A 60 21.75 -8.65 10.11
CA LEU A 60 20.60 -9.43 10.59
C LEU A 60 19.81 -8.68 11.68
N GLY A 61 18.49 -8.66 11.53
CA GLY A 61 17.57 -8.00 12.47
C GLY A 61 17.48 -6.49 12.32
N SER A 62 18.19 -5.84 11.34
CA SER A 62 18.12 -4.39 11.17
C SER A 62 16.77 -3.91 10.61
N GLY A 63 16.05 -4.77 9.90
CA GLY A 63 14.76 -4.44 9.27
C GLY A 63 14.84 -3.47 8.09
N HIS A 64 16.02 -3.01 7.72
CA HIS A 64 16.28 -2.14 6.59
C HIS A 64 17.67 -2.36 5.99
N TYR A 65 17.81 -2.03 4.71
CA TYR A 65 19.08 -2.06 3.98
C TYR A 65 19.12 -0.92 2.98
N TYR A 66 20.26 -0.24 2.88
CA TYR A 66 20.51 0.75 1.84
C TYR A 66 21.98 0.69 1.43
N GLN A 67 22.20 0.56 0.13
CA GLN A 67 23.54 0.50 -0.45
C GLN A 67 23.60 1.24 -1.78
N ASP A 68 24.57 2.13 -1.93
CA ASP A 68 24.98 2.70 -3.21
C ASP A 68 25.94 1.71 -3.88
N LEU A 69 25.62 1.33 -5.12
CA LEU A 69 26.33 0.31 -5.90
C LEU A 69 27.04 0.90 -7.13
N GLY A 70 27.15 2.25 -7.19
CA GLY A 70 27.81 2.96 -8.30
C GLY A 70 26.92 3.03 -9.55
N GLY A 71 26.18 4.14 -9.72
CA GLY A 71 25.21 4.35 -10.79
C GLY A 71 23.81 3.85 -10.51
N TYR A 72 23.61 3.05 -9.49
CA TYR A 72 22.30 2.69 -8.92
C TYR A 72 22.43 2.39 -7.43
N SER A 73 21.30 2.42 -6.72
CA SER A 73 21.27 2.03 -5.31
C SER A 73 20.11 1.09 -5.01
N LEU A 74 20.33 0.20 -4.03
CA LEU A 74 19.35 -0.73 -3.54
C LEU A 74 18.88 -0.30 -2.16
N LYS A 75 17.55 -0.22 -1.96
CA LYS A 75 16.90 -0.03 -0.68
C LYS A 75 15.96 -1.20 -0.41
N TRP A 76 16.01 -1.74 0.81
CA TRP A 76 15.07 -2.73 1.31
C TRP A 76 14.54 -2.31 2.66
N GLU A 77 13.24 -2.54 2.88
CA GLU A 77 12.58 -2.24 4.15
C GLU A 77 11.62 -3.35 4.50
N ARG A 78 11.66 -3.80 5.77
CA ARG A 78 10.72 -4.75 6.34
C ARG A 78 9.64 -4.00 7.11
N HIS A 79 8.40 -4.34 6.82
CA HIS A 79 7.21 -3.89 7.52
C HIS A 79 6.53 -5.07 8.23
N THR A 80 5.41 -4.83 8.88
CA THR A 80 4.70 -5.89 9.64
C THR A 80 4.17 -7.01 8.73
N GLU A 81 3.64 -6.68 7.56
CA GLU A 81 2.98 -7.64 6.66
C GLU A 81 3.66 -7.78 5.30
N PHE A 82 4.60 -6.92 4.97
CA PHE A 82 5.25 -6.89 3.67
C PHE A 82 6.70 -6.43 3.78
N VAL A 83 7.45 -6.70 2.74
CA VAL A 83 8.79 -6.16 2.51
C VAL A 83 8.83 -5.40 1.20
N THR A 84 9.71 -4.41 1.11
CA THR A 84 9.89 -3.62 -0.12
C THR A 84 11.32 -3.69 -0.61
N TYR A 85 11.47 -3.81 -1.92
CA TYR A 85 12.73 -3.72 -2.63
C TYR A 85 12.65 -2.56 -3.60
N THR A 86 13.59 -1.63 -3.53
CA THR A 86 13.63 -0.47 -4.40
C THR A 86 15.01 -0.34 -5.01
N ILE A 87 15.09 -0.29 -6.33
CA ILE A 87 16.30 0.06 -7.06
C ILE A 87 16.10 1.46 -7.65
N PHE A 88 17.03 2.35 -7.33
CA PHE A 88 17.10 3.69 -7.89
C PHE A 88 18.26 3.72 -8.89
N LEU A 89 18.00 4.14 -10.12
CA LEU A 89 18.98 4.24 -11.19
C LEU A 89 19.14 5.68 -11.61
N ASP A 90 20.37 6.10 -11.78
CA ASP A 90 20.69 7.42 -12.31
C ASP A 90 20.48 7.45 -13.84
N GLY A 91 20.02 8.59 -14.32
CA GLY A 91 19.85 8.83 -15.75
C GLY A 91 18.44 8.56 -16.29
N GLU A 92 18.31 8.78 -17.59
CA GLU A 92 17.04 8.70 -18.32
C GLU A 92 17.12 7.70 -19.47
N GLU A 93 16.10 6.86 -19.61
CA GLU A 93 15.97 5.97 -20.76
C GLU A 93 15.32 6.67 -21.95
N LYS A 94 15.70 6.25 -23.16
CA LYS A 94 15.11 6.75 -24.40
C LYS A 94 13.63 6.38 -24.52
N VAL A 95 13.26 5.18 -24.05
CA VAL A 95 11.89 4.69 -24.08
C VAL A 95 11.31 4.79 -22.67
N PRO A 96 10.25 5.60 -22.44
CA PRO A 96 9.63 5.71 -21.14
C PRO A 96 9.15 4.37 -20.58
N PHE A 97 9.48 4.07 -19.33
CA PHE A 97 9.06 2.86 -18.61
C PHE A 97 9.51 1.54 -19.27
N SER A 98 10.65 1.53 -19.93
CA SER A 98 11.21 0.30 -20.50
C SER A 98 11.56 -0.73 -19.41
N ASP A 99 11.89 -1.96 -19.81
CA ASP A 99 12.25 -3.03 -18.87
C ASP A 99 13.74 -3.02 -18.46
N ILE A 100 14.53 -2.06 -18.94
CA ILE A 100 15.98 -2.00 -18.63
C ILE A 100 16.21 -1.92 -17.12
N ALA A 101 15.45 -1.07 -16.43
CA ALA A 101 15.57 -0.93 -14.99
C ALA A 101 15.16 -2.21 -14.23
N VAL A 102 14.17 -2.97 -14.74
CA VAL A 102 13.72 -4.24 -14.15
C VAL A 102 14.82 -5.28 -14.17
N ASN A 103 15.67 -5.26 -15.20
CA ASN A 103 16.77 -6.22 -15.37
C ASN A 103 17.86 -6.09 -14.29
N HIS A 104 17.82 -5.06 -13.43
CA HIS A 104 18.70 -4.96 -12.26
C HIS A 104 18.29 -5.91 -11.13
N PHE A 105 17.08 -6.47 -11.15
CA PHE A 105 16.78 -7.62 -10.32
C PHE A 105 17.25 -8.91 -11.03
N PRO A 106 18.23 -9.65 -10.48
CA PRO A 106 18.71 -10.87 -11.10
C PRO A 106 17.58 -11.90 -11.25
N LYS A 107 17.45 -12.47 -12.45
CA LYS A 107 16.35 -13.41 -12.74
C LYS A 107 16.35 -14.61 -11.78
N ASN A 108 17.50 -15.19 -11.50
CA ASN A 108 17.63 -16.30 -10.56
C ASN A 108 17.19 -15.93 -9.14
N TRP A 109 17.38 -14.68 -8.73
CA TRP A 109 16.88 -14.18 -7.46
C TRP A 109 15.35 -14.04 -7.48
N LEU A 110 14.78 -13.44 -8.53
CA LEU A 110 13.32 -13.37 -8.70
C LEU A 110 12.67 -14.75 -8.69
N ASP A 111 13.26 -15.71 -9.40
CA ASP A 111 12.76 -17.10 -9.48
C ASP A 111 12.87 -17.85 -8.13
N SER A 112 13.72 -17.39 -7.20
CA SER A 112 13.88 -17.98 -5.86
C SER A 112 12.86 -17.50 -4.84
N LEU A 113 12.13 -16.42 -5.12
CA LEU A 113 11.17 -15.84 -4.20
C LEU A 113 9.93 -16.71 -4.03
N THR A 114 9.57 -16.98 -2.78
CA THR A 114 8.29 -17.63 -2.42
C THR A 114 7.22 -16.64 -2.02
N SER A 115 7.60 -15.37 -1.77
CA SER A 115 6.70 -14.26 -1.46
C SER A 115 5.84 -13.88 -2.66
N GLN A 116 4.62 -13.42 -2.40
CA GLN A 116 3.71 -12.95 -3.44
C GLN A 116 3.85 -11.46 -3.66
N VAL A 117 3.79 -11.02 -4.92
CA VAL A 117 3.80 -9.59 -5.27
C VAL A 117 2.47 -8.95 -4.85
N ILE A 118 2.55 -7.94 -3.99
CA ILE A 118 1.43 -7.08 -3.59
C ILE A 118 1.26 -5.97 -4.62
N THR A 119 2.35 -5.29 -4.94
CA THR A 119 2.41 -4.31 -6.03
C THR A 119 3.83 -4.17 -6.57
N ALA A 120 3.93 -3.81 -7.84
CA ALA A 120 5.18 -3.51 -8.52
C ALA A 120 5.05 -2.17 -9.24
N VAL A 121 6.09 -1.32 -9.18
CA VAL A 121 6.06 0.04 -9.71
C VAL A 121 7.26 0.31 -10.58
N LYS A 122 7.03 0.91 -11.74
CA LYS A 122 8.02 1.64 -12.55
C LYS A 122 7.76 3.13 -12.36
N LEU A 123 8.74 3.85 -11.79
CA LEU A 123 8.65 5.29 -11.63
C LEU A 123 9.77 5.97 -12.40
N ARG A 124 9.41 6.98 -13.19
CA ARG A 124 10.35 7.79 -13.96
C ARG A 124 10.36 9.21 -13.42
N VAL A 125 11.56 9.69 -13.09
CA VAL A 125 11.83 11.10 -12.82
C VAL A 125 12.48 11.68 -14.08
N VAL A 126 11.87 12.68 -14.70
CA VAL A 126 12.45 13.34 -15.88
C VAL A 126 13.44 14.43 -15.49
N ALA A 127 14.25 14.85 -16.45
CA ALA A 127 15.14 15.99 -16.25
C ALA A 127 14.34 17.26 -15.88
N PRO A 128 14.89 18.11 -14.97
CA PRO A 128 14.22 19.35 -14.58
C PRO A 128 14.08 20.30 -15.79
N ALA A 129 12.91 20.91 -15.93
CA ALA A 129 12.64 21.84 -17.02
C ALA A 129 11.81 23.04 -16.56
N SER A 130 11.57 24.00 -17.44
CA SER A 130 10.66 25.12 -17.16
C SER A 130 9.21 24.62 -17.11
N THR A 131 8.35 25.34 -16.41
CA THR A 131 6.91 25.00 -16.34
C THR A 131 6.29 24.78 -17.72
N LYS A 132 6.55 25.65 -18.68
CA LYS A 132 6.03 25.53 -20.05
C LYS A 132 6.52 24.28 -20.75
N GLN A 133 7.79 23.91 -20.58
CA GLN A 133 8.35 22.71 -21.19
C GLN A 133 7.73 21.45 -20.57
N VAL A 134 7.64 21.39 -19.24
CA VAL A 134 7.03 20.26 -18.53
C VAL A 134 5.55 20.08 -18.93
N GLU A 135 4.78 21.17 -19.01
CA GLU A 135 3.38 21.14 -19.46
C GLU A 135 3.28 20.61 -20.91
N HIS A 136 4.15 21.06 -21.80
CA HIS A 136 4.21 20.59 -23.18
C HIS A 136 4.54 19.09 -23.24
N ASP A 137 5.58 18.65 -22.52
CA ASP A 137 6.04 17.25 -22.51
C ASP A 137 4.97 16.30 -21.98
N ILE A 138 4.19 16.72 -20.97
CA ILE A 138 3.05 15.94 -20.47
C ILE A 138 2.00 15.77 -21.55
N LEU A 139 1.66 16.84 -22.25
CA LEU A 139 0.60 16.83 -23.27
C LEU A 139 0.99 16.07 -24.55
N THR A 140 2.28 16.00 -24.87
CA THR A 140 2.78 15.40 -26.12
C THR A 140 3.37 14.01 -25.95
N ASN A 141 4.19 13.79 -24.94
CA ASN A 141 5.01 12.59 -24.82
C ASN A 141 4.56 11.69 -23.64
N PHE A 142 4.25 12.29 -22.49
CA PHE A 142 3.89 11.53 -21.30
C PHE A 142 2.49 10.92 -21.37
N HIS A 143 1.58 11.61 -22.07
CA HIS A 143 0.21 11.19 -22.27
C HIS A 143 0.12 9.81 -22.94
N THR A 144 1.02 9.49 -23.87
CA THR A 144 1.01 8.21 -24.59
C THR A 144 1.43 7.03 -23.74
N ALA A 145 2.16 7.27 -22.65
CA ALA A 145 2.62 6.23 -21.73
C ALA A 145 1.53 5.79 -20.72
N PHE A 146 0.40 6.50 -20.64
CA PHE A 146 -0.70 6.24 -19.71
C PHE A 146 -2.02 6.09 -20.44
N GLN A 147 -2.98 5.42 -19.83
CA GLN A 147 -4.35 5.36 -20.36
C GLN A 147 -5.11 6.65 -20.00
N SER A 148 -5.45 7.45 -21.00
CA SER A 148 -5.97 8.80 -20.84
C SER A 148 -7.23 8.94 -19.97
N GLU A 149 -8.11 7.92 -19.96
CA GLU A 149 -9.38 7.98 -19.22
C GLU A 149 -9.24 7.91 -17.70
N SER A 150 -8.16 7.31 -17.19
CA SER A 150 -7.92 7.16 -15.76
C SER A 150 -6.76 8.00 -15.25
N LEU A 151 -6.10 8.77 -16.11
CA LEU A 151 -4.91 9.53 -15.77
C LEU A 151 -5.19 10.61 -14.72
N ALA A 152 -4.51 10.51 -13.58
CA ALA A 152 -4.44 11.55 -12.56
C ALA A 152 -3.12 12.29 -12.71
N ILE A 153 -3.19 13.64 -12.71
CA ILE A 153 -2.02 14.52 -12.83
C ILE A 153 -2.22 15.69 -11.89
N SER A 154 -1.19 15.99 -11.09
CA SER A 154 -1.22 17.09 -10.14
C SER A 154 0.09 17.84 -10.11
N TYR A 155 0.03 19.16 -9.95
CA TYR A 155 1.13 19.89 -9.35
C TYR A 155 1.24 19.47 -7.89
N VAL A 156 2.45 19.37 -7.37
CA VAL A 156 2.72 19.04 -5.97
C VAL A 156 3.79 19.95 -5.38
N LEU A 157 3.77 20.07 -4.04
CA LEU A 157 4.74 20.85 -3.27
C LEU A 157 4.88 22.28 -3.78
N ASP A 158 3.74 23.02 -3.82
CA ASP A 158 3.68 24.41 -4.26
C ASP A 158 4.16 24.61 -5.71
N LYS A 159 3.73 23.71 -6.60
CA LYS A 159 4.08 23.66 -8.04
C LYS A 159 5.56 23.48 -8.36
N ASN A 160 6.32 22.89 -7.44
CA ASN A 160 7.73 22.57 -7.70
C ASN A 160 7.92 21.25 -8.49
N SER A 161 6.87 20.48 -8.64
CA SER A 161 6.89 19.25 -9.45
C SER A 161 5.49 18.90 -9.92
N ILE A 162 5.39 18.10 -10.98
CA ILE A 162 4.16 17.44 -11.40
C ILE A 162 4.32 15.94 -11.18
N VAL A 163 3.24 15.30 -10.74
CA VAL A 163 3.16 13.84 -10.61
C VAL A 163 2.02 13.32 -11.48
N ALA A 164 2.22 12.14 -12.07
CA ALA A 164 1.25 11.51 -12.95
C ALA A 164 1.19 10.00 -12.73
N SER A 165 0.00 9.43 -12.74
CA SER A 165 -0.26 7.98 -12.79
C SER A 165 -1.67 7.70 -13.26
N ASP A 166 -1.88 6.59 -13.93
CA ASP A 166 -3.21 6.04 -14.22
C ASP A 166 -3.64 4.95 -13.23
N PHE A 167 -2.76 4.58 -12.29
CA PHE A 167 -2.95 3.51 -11.31
C PHE A 167 -3.37 2.17 -11.93
N LYS A 168 -2.99 1.95 -13.19
CA LYS A 168 -3.33 0.75 -13.94
C LYS A 168 -2.09 -0.08 -14.18
N MET A 169 -2.21 -1.39 -13.92
CA MET A 169 -1.15 -2.33 -14.26
C MET A 169 -0.94 -2.38 -15.76
N ASP A 170 0.32 -2.36 -16.19
CA ASP A 170 0.70 -2.67 -17.56
C ASP A 170 0.65 -4.19 -17.80
N GLU A 171 0.97 -4.62 -19.02
CA GLU A 171 0.98 -6.03 -19.42
C GLU A 171 1.99 -6.90 -18.64
N ASN A 172 3.01 -6.26 -18.05
CA ASN A 172 4.04 -6.90 -17.23
C ASN A 172 3.72 -6.83 -15.72
N GLY A 173 2.56 -6.28 -15.33
CA GLY A 173 2.11 -6.22 -13.94
C GLY A 173 2.61 -5.00 -13.16
N TYR A 174 3.19 -3.98 -13.80
CA TYR A 174 3.69 -2.78 -13.14
C TYR A 174 2.71 -1.62 -13.19
N ILE A 175 2.57 -0.89 -12.08
CA ILE A 175 1.97 0.44 -12.03
C ILE A 175 3.03 1.47 -12.41
N ARG A 176 2.63 2.49 -13.18
CA ARG A 176 3.56 3.52 -13.69
C ARG A 176 3.32 4.85 -13.00
N PHE A 177 4.42 5.50 -12.60
CA PHE A 177 4.41 6.86 -12.07
C PHE A 177 5.40 7.74 -12.80
N GLY A 178 5.00 8.97 -13.08
CA GLY A 178 5.86 10.03 -13.58
C GLY A 178 6.07 11.11 -12.54
N VAL A 179 7.30 11.60 -12.41
CA VAL A 179 7.66 12.77 -11.62
C VAL A 179 8.42 13.73 -12.53
N LEU A 180 7.88 14.93 -12.67
CA LEU A 180 8.43 15.96 -13.56
C LEU A 180 8.79 17.20 -12.71
N PRO A 181 10.05 17.35 -12.31
CA PRO A 181 10.51 18.50 -11.54
C PRO A 181 10.42 19.79 -12.34
N ILE A 182 9.98 20.88 -11.70
CA ILE A 182 9.91 22.23 -12.28
C ILE A 182 11.06 23.04 -11.68
N GLY A 183 11.95 23.54 -12.53
CA GLY A 183 13.14 24.24 -12.07
C GLY A 183 14.05 23.36 -11.22
N GLN A 184 14.79 23.97 -10.30
CA GLN A 184 15.70 23.25 -9.41
C GLN A 184 14.97 22.70 -8.18
N LEU A 185 14.65 21.43 -8.20
CA LEU A 185 14.13 20.70 -7.04
C LEU A 185 15.29 20.01 -6.30
N GLY A 186 15.48 20.33 -5.02
CA GLY A 186 16.57 19.73 -4.24
C GLY A 186 16.39 18.19 -4.09
N ARG A 187 17.53 17.46 -4.12
CA ARG A 187 17.63 15.98 -4.08
C ARG A 187 16.77 15.32 -2.97
N HIS A 188 16.76 15.90 -1.77
CA HIS A 188 15.95 15.40 -0.64
C HIS A 188 14.43 15.61 -0.84
N ARG A 189 14.04 16.71 -1.52
CA ARG A 189 12.61 16.94 -1.83
C ARG A 189 12.13 15.96 -2.88
N LEU A 190 12.96 15.70 -3.89
CA LEU A 190 12.66 14.72 -4.92
C LEU A 190 12.49 13.31 -4.32
N GLY A 191 13.44 12.88 -3.49
CA GLY A 191 13.35 11.59 -2.80
C GLY A 191 12.09 11.45 -1.95
N ARG A 192 11.64 12.54 -1.29
CA ARG A 192 10.37 12.52 -0.54
C ARG A 192 9.14 12.37 -1.44
N ILE A 193 9.12 13.00 -2.62
CA ILE A 193 8.02 12.82 -3.59
C ILE A 193 7.98 11.35 -4.01
N VAL A 194 9.10 10.82 -4.46
CA VAL A 194 9.20 9.44 -4.95
C VAL A 194 8.74 8.45 -3.87
N GLN A 195 9.27 8.55 -2.66
CA GLN A 195 8.88 7.65 -1.58
C GLN A 195 7.39 7.74 -1.25
N ARG A 196 6.80 8.95 -1.22
CA ARG A 196 5.36 9.12 -0.98
C ARG A 196 4.50 8.45 -2.05
N LEU A 197 4.90 8.51 -3.32
CA LEU A 197 4.19 7.85 -4.40
C LEU A 197 4.23 6.33 -4.25
N LEU A 198 5.39 5.76 -3.91
CA LEU A 198 5.56 4.34 -3.64
C LEU A 198 4.73 3.90 -2.42
N GLU A 199 4.72 4.70 -1.35
CA GLU A 199 3.91 4.46 -0.16
C GLU A 199 2.40 4.53 -0.45
N ILE A 200 1.94 5.51 -1.24
CA ILE A 200 0.52 5.62 -1.67
C ILE A 200 0.11 4.33 -2.37
N GLU A 201 0.90 3.86 -3.33
CA GLU A 201 0.58 2.65 -4.08
C GLU A 201 0.60 1.40 -3.20
N THR A 202 1.61 1.25 -2.36
CA THR A 202 1.72 0.10 -1.45
C THR A 202 0.55 0.05 -0.46
N TYR A 203 0.25 1.17 0.22
CA TYR A 203 -0.83 1.20 1.20
C TYR A 203 -2.21 1.07 0.55
N ARG A 204 -2.39 1.62 -0.66
CA ARG A 204 -3.59 1.38 -1.46
C ARG A 204 -3.77 -0.11 -1.75
N ALA A 205 -2.73 -0.79 -2.23
CA ALA A 205 -2.77 -2.21 -2.53
C ALA A 205 -3.05 -3.04 -1.27
N MET A 206 -2.36 -2.75 -0.15
CA MET A 206 -2.57 -3.42 1.14
C MET A 206 -3.99 -3.24 1.69
N SER A 207 -4.55 -2.04 1.60
CA SER A 207 -5.95 -1.79 2.00
C SER A 207 -6.93 -2.57 1.13
N MET A 208 -6.69 -2.63 -0.18
CA MET A 208 -7.54 -3.34 -1.15
C MET A 208 -7.60 -4.86 -0.93
N LEU A 209 -6.62 -5.47 -0.27
CA LEU A 209 -6.65 -6.90 0.10
C LEU A 209 -7.81 -7.23 1.04
N THR A 210 -8.40 -6.26 1.71
CA THR A 210 -9.57 -6.44 2.57
C THR A 210 -10.87 -6.64 1.77
N LEU A 211 -10.96 -6.15 0.53
CA LEU A 211 -12.19 -6.21 -0.27
C LEU A 211 -12.70 -7.64 -0.55
N PRO A 212 -11.87 -8.61 -0.96
CA PRO A 212 -12.34 -9.98 -1.17
C PRO A 212 -12.92 -10.61 0.11
N ILE A 213 -12.32 -10.29 1.25
CA ILE A 213 -12.76 -10.75 2.58
C ILE A 213 -14.11 -10.12 2.91
N ALA A 214 -14.22 -8.79 2.78
CA ALA A 214 -15.47 -8.07 3.01
C ALA A 214 -16.63 -8.64 2.17
N LYS A 215 -16.40 -8.98 0.90
CA LYS A 215 -17.40 -9.59 0.02
C LYS A 215 -17.86 -10.97 0.54
N LYS A 216 -16.93 -11.83 0.98
CA LYS A 216 -17.26 -13.13 1.58
C LYS A 216 -18.08 -12.97 2.85
N VAL A 217 -17.64 -12.07 3.74
CA VAL A 217 -18.33 -11.77 5.00
C VAL A 217 -19.74 -11.24 4.71
N PHE A 218 -19.93 -10.33 3.76
CA PHE A 218 -21.26 -9.84 3.38
C PHE A 218 -22.22 -10.94 2.97
N THR A 219 -21.77 -11.88 2.16
CA THR A 219 -22.60 -13.01 1.69
C THR A 219 -23.06 -13.83 2.90
N ARG A 220 -22.14 -14.20 3.78
CA ARG A 220 -22.44 -15.04 4.94
C ARG A 220 -23.31 -14.32 5.97
N LEU A 221 -23.07 -13.02 6.22
CA LEU A 221 -23.89 -12.21 7.12
C LEU A 221 -25.36 -12.14 6.69
N THR A 222 -25.64 -12.12 5.39
CA THR A 222 -27.02 -12.10 4.89
C THR A 222 -27.79 -13.35 5.27
N GLU A 223 -27.14 -14.51 5.25
CA GLU A 223 -27.72 -15.77 5.70
C GLU A 223 -27.94 -15.78 7.22
N LEU A 224 -26.89 -15.45 7.98
CA LEU A 224 -26.95 -15.42 9.45
C LEU A 224 -27.98 -14.43 10.00
N GLU A 225 -28.14 -13.27 9.37
CA GLU A 225 -29.17 -12.30 9.77
C GLU A 225 -30.59 -12.84 9.57
N LYS A 226 -30.82 -13.58 8.48
CA LYS A 226 -32.10 -14.22 8.21
C LYS A 226 -32.39 -15.33 9.25
N ASP A 227 -31.37 -16.17 9.51
CA ASP A 227 -31.52 -17.27 10.46
C ASP A 227 -31.76 -16.74 11.89
N LEU A 228 -31.00 -15.71 12.31
CA LEU A 228 -31.21 -15.04 13.59
C LEU A 228 -32.60 -14.42 13.71
N ALA A 229 -33.09 -13.73 12.66
CA ALA A 229 -34.39 -13.12 12.66
C ALA A 229 -35.51 -14.17 12.76
N THR A 230 -35.38 -15.29 12.05
CA THR A 230 -36.32 -16.42 12.10
C THR A 230 -36.36 -17.03 13.49
N THR A 231 -35.22 -17.33 14.08
CA THR A 231 -35.11 -17.93 15.42
C THR A 231 -35.70 -17.01 16.51
N VAL A 232 -35.41 -15.69 16.44
CA VAL A 232 -36.01 -14.71 17.37
C VAL A 232 -37.54 -14.63 17.22
N GLN A 233 -38.08 -14.74 15.99
CA GLN A 233 -39.52 -14.81 15.76
C GLN A 233 -40.13 -16.07 16.37
N GLU A 234 -39.51 -17.22 16.23
CA GLU A 234 -39.94 -18.49 16.79
C GLU A 234 -40.00 -18.44 18.32
N ILE A 235 -38.95 -17.89 18.95
CA ILE A 235 -38.92 -17.65 20.40
C ILE A 235 -40.08 -16.75 20.83
N SER A 236 -40.27 -15.62 20.15
CA SER A 236 -41.33 -14.64 20.47
C SER A 236 -42.72 -15.19 20.25
N GLY A 237 -42.94 -16.02 19.22
CA GLY A 237 -44.18 -16.70 18.89
C GLY A 237 -44.43 -17.98 19.70
N ARG A 238 -43.48 -18.37 20.57
CA ARG A 238 -43.47 -19.64 21.31
C ARG A 238 -43.60 -20.86 20.39
N ALA A 239 -43.01 -20.78 19.20
CA ALA A 239 -42.90 -21.89 18.26
C ALA A 239 -41.57 -22.64 18.51
N GLY A 240 -41.57 -23.97 18.29
CA GLY A 240 -40.42 -24.82 18.58
C GLY A 240 -40.21 -25.11 20.07
N THR A 241 -39.22 -25.92 20.39
CA THR A 241 -38.79 -26.14 21.76
C THR A 241 -37.75 -25.12 22.19
N TYR A 242 -37.75 -24.70 23.44
CA TYR A 242 -36.75 -23.80 24.01
C TYR A 242 -35.32 -24.29 23.72
N LYS A 243 -35.10 -25.60 23.85
CA LYS A 243 -33.79 -26.22 23.61
C LYS A 243 -33.32 -26.07 22.16
N GLU A 244 -34.17 -26.34 21.17
CA GLU A 244 -33.86 -26.23 19.74
C GLU A 244 -33.51 -24.78 19.36
N ASN A 245 -34.32 -23.82 19.84
CA ASN A 245 -34.09 -22.41 19.61
C ASN A 245 -32.77 -21.92 20.24
N LEU A 246 -32.47 -22.37 21.48
CA LEU A 246 -31.20 -22.04 22.14
C LEU A 246 -29.99 -22.64 21.40
N ASP A 247 -30.04 -23.91 21.00
CA ASP A 247 -29.00 -24.58 20.25
C ASP A 247 -28.70 -23.84 18.90
N THR A 248 -29.77 -23.40 18.23
CA THR A 248 -29.67 -22.61 16.98
C THR A 248 -29.04 -21.25 17.24
N LEU A 249 -29.46 -20.50 18.27
CA LEU A 249 -28.86 -19.22 18.64
C LEU A 249 -27.37 -19.37 19.00
N MET A 250 -27.03 -20.40 19.75
CA MET A 250 -25.60 -20.68 20.10
C MET A 250 -24.78 -20.97 18.85
N THR A 251 -25.30 -21.71 17.88
CA THR A 251 -24.64 -22.00 16.62
C THR A 251 -24.42 -20.72 15.84
N ILE A 252 -25.43 -19.88 15.67
CA ILE A 252 -25.35 -18.57 14.99
C ILE A 252 -24.32 -17.67 15.68
N ALA A 253 -24.40 -17.53 17.01
CA ALA A 253 -23.48 -16.69 17.77
C ALA A 253 -22.01 -17.17 17.66
N SER A 254 -21.79 -18.49 17.71
CA SER A 254 -20.47 -19.09 17.56
C SER A 254 -19.89 -18.82 16.17
N GLU A 255 -20.69 -18.90 15.12
CA GLU A 255 -20.24 -18.60 13.76
C GLU A 255 -19.94 -17.12 13.56
N ILE A 256 -20.76 -16.22 14.11
CA ILE A 256 -20.49 -14.78 14.06
C ILE A 256 -19.18 -14.45 14.76
N GLU A 257 -18.94 -15.03 15.94
CA GLU A 257 -17.69 -14.82 16.68
C GLU A 257 -16.48 -15.37 15.94
N TYR A 258 -16.61 -16.53 15.30
CA TYR A 258 -15.58 -17.08 14.41
C TYR A 258 -15.25 -16.12 13.26
N LEU A 259 -16.26 -15.60 12.54
CA LEU A 259 -16.06 -14.63 11.47
C LEU A 259 -15.39 -13.34 11.95
N ASN A 260 -15.76 -12.89 13.15
CA ASN A 260 -15.19 -11.70 13.77
C ASN A 260 -13.70 -11.94 14.10
N ALA A 261 -13.38 -12.99 14.79
CA ALA A 261 -12.02 -13.35 15.19
C ALA A 261 -11.09 -13.57 13.96
N GLU A 262 -11.60 -14.29 12.94
CA GLU A 262 -10.84 -14.57 11.71
C GLU A 262 -10.48 -13.31 10.92
N ASN A 263 -11.39 -12.31 10.89
CA ASN A 263 -11.26 -11.18 9.98
C ASN A 263 -10.87 -9.84 10.67
N ALA A 264 -10.91 -9.77 12.02
CA ALA A 264 -10.68 -8.55 12.78
C ALA A 264 -9.34 -7.88 12.42
N TYR A 265 -8.26 -8.67 12.33
CA TYR A 265 -6.94 -8.18 11.95
C TYR A 265 -6.95 -7.52 10.57
N ARG A 266 -7.52 -8.20 9.57
CA ARG A 266 -7.50 -7.71 8.19
C ARG A 266 -8.36 -6.45 8.00
N PHE A 267 -9.52 -6.35 8.65
CA PHE A 267 -10.34 -5.14 8.65
C PHE A 267 -9.60 -3.97 9.30
N GLY A 268 -9.03 -4.17 10.50
CA GLY A 268 -8.25 -3.13 11.18
C GLY A 268 -7.03 -2.67 10.38
N ALA A 269 -6.29 -3.60 9.77
CA ALA A 269 -5.16 -3.29 8.90
C ALA A 269 -5.59 -2.54 7.63
N GLY A 270 -6.71 -2.93 7.00
CA GLY A 270 -7.28 -2.26 5.84
C GLY A 270 -7.60 -0.78 6.11
N ASP A 271 -8.21 -0.50 7.26
CA ASP A 271 -8.51 0.88 7.70
C ASP A 271 -7.23 1.68 7.99
N ALA A 272 -6.26 1.08 8.68
CA ALA A 272 -4.99 1.73 8.96
C ALA A 272 -4.24 2.12 7.68
N TYR A 273 -4.16 1.21 6.69
CA TYR A 273 -3.54 1.50 5.41
C TYR A 273 -4.31 2.56 4.61
N SER A 274 -5.65 2.56 4.65
CA SER A 274 -6.46 3.60 4.01
C SER A 274 -6.16 4.99 4.60
N ALA A 275 -6.07 5.10 5.91
CA ALA A 275 -5.71 6.36 6.57
C ALA A 275 -4.30 6.83 6.18
N LEU A 276 -3.34 5.90 6.00
CA LEU A 276 -2.01 6.24 5.51
C LEU A 276 -2.03 6.76 4.06
N VAL A 277 -2.86 6.20 3.17
CA VAL A 277 -3.04 6.74 1.80
C VAL A 277 -3.50 8.18 1.85
N ASP A 278 -4.54 8.49 2.64
CA ASP A 278 -5.07 9.86 2.76
C ASP A 278 -4.01 10.81 3.31
N GLN A 279 -3.25 10.40 4.32
CA GLN A 279 -2.15 11.19 4.88
C GLN A 279 -1.05 11.46 3.85
N ARG A 280 -0.66 10.46 3.05
CA ARG A 280 0.40 10.62 2.03
C ARG A 280 -0.04 11.55 0.91
N ILE A 281 -1.29 11.48 0.49
CA ILE A 281 -1.87 12.39 -0.49
C ILE A 281 -1.93 13.82 0.07
N PHE A 282 -2.42 13.99 1.30
CA PHE A 282 -2.49 15.31 1.93
C PHE A 282 -1.15 16.05 1.96
N VAL A 283 -0.05 15.34 2.31
CA VAL A 283 1.28 15.96 2.37
C VAL A 283 1.92 16.20 1.01
N LEU A 284 1.33 15.73 -0.09
CA LEU A 284 1.76 16.12 -1.45
C LEU A 284 1.37 17.56 -1.76
N ARG A 285 0.37 18.12 -1.09
CA ARG A 285 -0.14 19.49 -1.35
C ARG A 285 -0.47 19.67 -2.82
N GLU A 286 -1.43 18.87 -3.29
CA GLU A 286 -1.80 18.82 -4.69
C GLU A 286 -2.55 20.08 -5.14
N GLU A 287 -2.23 20.53 -6.35
CA GLU A 287 -3.01 21.49 -7.11
C GLU A 287 -3.35 20.93 -8.50
N ARG A 288 -4.50 21.31 -9.06
CA ARG A 288 -4.93 20.81 -10.36
C ARG A 288 -3.97 21.22 -11.48
N PHE A 289 -3.60 20.24 -12.28
CA PHE A 289 -2.90 20.44 -13.55
C PHE A 289 -3.90 20.60 -14.70
N LEU A 290 -4.00 21.79 -15.27
CA LEU A 290 -4.83 22.11 -16.45
C LEU A 290 -6.25 21.47 -16.42
N GLY A 291 -6.91 21.50 -15.28
CA GLY A 291 -8.26 20.93 -15.11
C GLY A 291 -8.33 19.41 -15.00
N ARG A 292 -7.20 18.69 -15.08
CA ARG A 292 -7.14 17.24 -14.90
C ARG A 292 -7.45 16.82 -13.46
N GLN A 293 -7.89 15.56 -13.27
CA GLN A 293 -8.12 15.02 -11.93
C GLN A 293 -6.83 14.88 -11.16
N THR A 294 -6.86 15.20 -9.87
CA THR A 294 -5.75 14.98 -8.94
C THR A 294 -5.71 13.53 -8.44
N PHE A 295 -4.63 13.14 -7.77
CA PHE A 295 -4.56 11.84 -7.08
C PHE A 295 -5.64 11.72 -6.01
N SER A 296 -5.87 12.80 -5.24
CA SER A 296 -6.95 12.86 -4.26
C SER A 296 -8.32 12.57 -4.88
N GLU A 297 -8.65 13.23 -6.00
CA GLU A 297 -9.93 13.00 -6.70
C GLU A 297 -10.03 11.61 -7.31
N PHE A 298 -8.93 11.07 -7.82
CA PHE A 298 -8.88 9.68 -8.28
C PHE A 298 -9.20 8.72 -7.14
N MET A 299 -8.54 8.88 -5.97
CA MET A 299 -8.76 8.03 -4.81
C MET A 299 -10.17 8.16 -4.25
N MET A 300 -10.70 9.38 -4.13
CA MET A 300 -12.10 9.60 -3.72
C MET A 300 -13.10 8.88 -4.60
N ARG A 301 -12.85 8.81 -5.90
CA ARG A 301 -13.78 8.20 -6.87
C ARG A 301 -13.62 6.69 -7.02
N ARG A 302 -12.38 6.16 -6.91
CA ARG A 302 -12.06 4.76 -7.23
C ARG A 302 -11.72 3.90 -6.02
N PHE A 303 -11.02 4.46 -5.05
CA PHE A 303 -10.54 3.74 -3.88
C PHE A 303 -11.49 3.88 -2.67
N SER A 304 -11.92 5.09 -2.33
CA SER A 304 -12.77 5.33 -1.15
C SER A 304 -14.09 4.54 -1.14
N PRO A 305 -14.79 4.28 -2.27
CA PRO A 305 -15.97 3.40 -2.26
C PRO A 305 -15.65 1.97 -1.81
N THR A 306 -14.49 1.46 -2.18
CA THR A 306 -14.03 0.13 -1.76
C THR A 306 -13.76 0.09 -0.26
N VAL A 307 -13.08 1.10 0.27
CA VAL A 307 -12.82 1.23 1.72
C VAL A 307 -14.14 1.27 2.49
N ARG A 308 -15.11 2.08 2.04
CA ARG A 308 -16.45 2.14 2.65
C ARG A 308 -17.17 0.80 2.62
N THR A 309 -17.01 0.01 1.57
CA THR A 309 -17.57 -1.36 1.51
C THR A 309 -16.94 -2.24 2.57
N CYS A 310 -15.64 -2.19 2.77
CA CYS A 310 -14.97 -2.96 3.83
C CYS A 310 -15.44 -2.52 5.23
N GLN A 311 -15.53 -1.23 5.49
CA GLN A 311 -16.03 -0.67 6.75
C GLN A 311 -17.48 -1.05 7.01
N ALA A 312 -18.32 -1.04 5.97
CA ALA A 312 -19.71 -1.47 6.09
C ALA A 312 -19.83 -2.96 6.45
N ALA A 313 -18.96 -3.82 5.89
CA ALA A 313 -18.91 -5.24 6.25
C ALA A 313 -18.51 -5.45 7.71
N GLN A 314 -17.48 -4.77 8.16
CA GLN A 314 -17.00 -4.82 9.55
C GLN A 314 -18.08 -4.34 10.53
N LYS A 315 -18.71 -3.20 10.23
CA LYS A 315 -19.80 -2.67 11.07
C LYS A 315 -20.98 -3.62 11.13
N ARG A 316 -21.41 -4.17 9.99
CA ARG A 316 -22.54 -5.12 9.94
C ARG A 316 -22.24 -6.40 10.75
N LEU A 317 -20.98 -6.88 10.71
CA LEU A 317 -20.53 -8.01 11.51
C LEU A 317 -20.64 -7.70 13.01
N GLN A 318 -20.25 -6.50 13.45
CA GLN A 318 -20.40 -6.07 14.83
C GLN A 318 -21.89 -5.94 15.23
N ASP A 319 -22.71 -5.32 14.37
CA ASP A 319 -24.14 -5.11 14.63
C ASP A 319 -24.88 -6.46 14.80
N ILE A 320 -24.56 -7.49 14.00
CA ILE A 320 -25.16 -8.83 14.15
C ILE A 320 -24.65 -9.54 15.41
N SER A 321 -23.37 -9.38 15.77
CA SER A 321 -22.82 -9.92 17.02
C SER A 321 -23.56 -9.39 18.24
N ASP A 322 -23.79 -8.08 18.29
CA ASP A 322 -24.54 -7.45 19.37
C ASP A 322 -26.01 -7.94 19.42
N ARG A 323 -26.62 -8.19 18.25
CA ARG A 323 -28.01 -8.73 18.17
C ARG A 323 -28.05 -10.17 18.62
N ALA A 324 -27.10 -11.01 18.23
CA ALA A 324 -27.04 -12.40 18.65
C ALA A 324 -26.84 -12.53 20.17
N SER A 325 -25.96 -11.69 20.74
CA SER A 325 -25.76 -11.63 22.20
C SER A 325 -27.07 -11.27 22.94
N ARG A 326 -27.76 -10.23 22.47
CA ARG A 326 -29.09 -9.87 23.08
C ARG A 326 -30.15 -10.95 22.91
N ALA A 327 -30.10 -11.72 21.82
CA ALA A 327 -31.06 -12.83 21.62
C ALA A 327 -30.81 -14.01 22.57
N LEU A 328 -29.55 -14.23 22.98
CA LEU A 328 -29.19 -15.24 23.97
C LEU A 328 -29.60 -14.86 25.41
N ASP A 329 -29.84 -13.57 25.67
CA ASP A 329 -30.33 -13.07 26.97
C ASP A 329 -31.86 -13.17 27.12
N LEU A 330 -32.61 -13.55 26.05
CA LEU A 330 -34.07 -13.75 26.05
C LEU A 330 -34.45 -15.13 26.59
#